data_fe0066a3dde079f298fafe184a746d0b
#
_entry.id   fe0066a3dde079f298fafe184a746d0b
#
_cell.length_a   1.000
_cell.length_b   1.000
_cell.length_c   1.000
_cell.angle_alpha   90.00
_cell.angle_beta   90.00
_cell.angle_gamma   90.00
#
_symmetry.space_group_name_H-M   'P 1'
#
loop_
_entity.id
_entity.type
_entity.pdbx_description
1 polymer ?
#
loop_
_entity_poly.entity_id
_entity_poly.type
_entity_poly.pdbx_seq_one_letter_code
_entity_poly.pdbx_strand_id
1 'polypeptide(L)'
;MNPSAAPSTERERQVREALCREADPQTRWLGFDRFMHWALYHPTAGYYAAGGAQPDGPFGPAGDFVTATGLGPWLAGAVARRFVSIAGQARDPSLLKIREYGAGNGALAADVLTLLSAQGCLPQAYEIVEPSPAMCALQKARLSQLPAPLADRLSWYGGAQGEDTPMRGLILANEVADAFPVKVFGWESADSTDSTAPEVWEWGLEV
;
A
#
# COMPACT_ATOMS: atom_id res chain seq x y z
N MET A 1 18.37 -1.39 -37.00
CA MET A 1 19.27 -0.80 -35.99
C MET A 1 18.40 -0.32 -34.87
N ASN A 2 18.48 -0.97 -33.72
CA ASN A 2 17.71 -0.61 -32.53
C ASN A 2 18.31 0.71 -31.97
N PRO A 3 17.53 1.75 -31.65
CA PRO A 3 18.09 2.94 -31.06
C PRO A 3 18.73 2.58 -29.71
N SER A 4 19.96 3.04 -29.53
CA SER A 4 20.77 2.91 -28.31
C SER A 4 19.92 3.16 -27.08
N ALA A 5 19.65 2.12 -26.28
CA ALA A 5 19.04 2.27 -24.99
C ALA A 5 19.97 3.15 -24.12
N ALA A 6 19.41 4.18 -23.51
CA ALA A 6 20.12 4.97 -22.50
C ALA A 6 20.70 4.02 -21.43
N PRO A 7 21.87 4.33 -20.84
CA PRO A 7 22.43 3.48 -19.79
C PRO A 7 21.41 3.32 -18.65
N SER A 8 21.10 2.08 -18.28
CA SER A 8 20.17 1.76 -17.19
C SER A 8 20.67 2.38 -15.89
N THR A 9 19.75 2.97 -15.15
CA THR A 9 20.07 3.51 -13.82
C THR A 9 20.46 2.36 -12.88
N GLU A 10 21.17 2.67 -11.80
CA GLU A 10 21.53 1.68 -10.76
C GLU A 10 20.28 0.97 -10.21
N ARG A 11 19.17 1.69 -10.07
CA ARG A 11 17.88 1.14 -9.66
C ARG A 11 17.33 0.10 -10.62
N GLU A 12 17.32 0.43 -11.92
CA GLU A 12 16.88 -0.51 -12.98
C GLU A 12 17.73 -1.77 -12.98
N ARG A 13 19.04 -1.64 -12.77
CA ARG A 13 19.95 -2.76 -12.67
C ARG A 13 19.60 -3.67 -11.50
N GLN A 14 19.37 -3.11 -10.30
CA GLN A 14 19.03 -3.89 -9.11
C GLN A 14 17.69 -4.64 -9.25
N VAL A 15 16.67 -3.99 -9.79
CA VAL A 15 15.38 -4.65 -10.07
C VAL A 15 15.56 -5.76 -11.10
N ARG A 16 16.27 -5.49 -12.21
CA ARG A 16 16.55 -6.50 -13.24
C ARG A 16 17.28 -7.72 -12.67
N GLU A 17 18.29 -7.51 -11.83
CA GLU A 17 19.01 -8.62 -11.19
C GLU A 17 18.10 -9.46 -10.29
N ALA A 18 17.15 -8.83 -9.57
CA ALA A 18 16.17 -9.55 -8.77
C ALA A 18 15.22 -10.37 -9.65
N LEU A 19 14.72 -9.80 -10.75
CA LEU A 19 13.88 -10.49 -11.73
C LEU A 19 14.58 -11.69 -12.34
N CYS A 20 15.84 -11.50 -12.79
CA CYS A 20 16.64 -12.58 -13.38
C CYS A 20 16.93 -13.74 -12.41
N ARG A 21 17.07 -13.45 -11.11
CA ARG A 21 17.29 -14.50 -10.09
C ARG A 21 16.05 -15.32 -9.82
N GLU A 22 14.89 -14.74 -9.97
CA GLU A 22 13.61 -15.38 -9.65
C GLU A 22 12.95 -16.04 -10.86
N ALA A 23 13.30 -15.62 -12.07
CA ALA A 23 12.79 -16.24 -13.29
C ALA A 23 13.18 -17.72 -13.37
N ASP A 24 12.31 -18.51 -13.96
CA ASP A 24 12.62 -19.92 -14.25
C ASP A 24 13.94 -20.05 -15.03
N PRO A 25 14.89 -20.85 -14.58
CA PRO A 25 16.22 -20.90 -15.16
C PRO A 25 16.26 -21.48 -16.59
N GLN A 26 15.26 -22.26 -16.99
CA GLN A 26 15.21 -22.90 -18.31
C GLN A 26 14.42 -22.08 -19.32
N THR A 27 13.24 -21.60 -18.91
CA THR A 27 12.32 -20.86 -19.78
C THR A 27 12.53 -19.36 -19.73
N ARG A 28 13.25 -18.87 -18.74
CA ARG A 28 13.42 -17.43 -18.45
C ARG A 28 12.09 -16.72 -18.17
N TRP A 29 11.04 -17.47 -17.92
CA TRP A 29 9.71 -16.93 -17.65
C TRP A 29 9.55 -16.52 -16.20
N LEU A 30 8.86 -15.40 -15.98
CA LEU A 30 8.52 -14.83 -14.67
C LEU A 30 7.06 -14.36 -14.70
N GLY A 31 6.25 -14.79 -13.73
CA GLY A 31 4.87 -14.33 -13.59
C GLY A 31 4.76 -12.82 -13.38
N PHE A 32 3.67 -12.23 -13.88
CA PHE A 32 3.45 -10.78 -13.80
C PHE A 32 3.38 -10.28 -12.35
N ASP A 33 2.83 -11.08 -11.43
CA ASP A 33 2.81 -10.79 -9.98
C ASP A 33 4.23 -10.62 -9.41
N ARG A 34 5.18 -11.44 -9.86
CA ARG A 34 6.57 -11.34 -9.40
C ARG A 34 7.28 -10.11 -9.97
N PHE A 35 6.99 -9.78 -11.21
CA PHE A 35 7.46 -8.53 -11.80
C PHE A 35 6.94 -7.31 -11.01
N MET A 36 5.62 -7.23 -10.76
CA MET A 36 5.04 -6.16 -9.96
C MET A 36 5.66 -6.08 -8.57
N HIS A 37 5.84 -7.24 -7.91
CA HIS A 37 6.45 -7.29 -6.59
C HIS A 37 7.82 -6.59 -6.57
N TRP A 38 8.71 -6.94 -7.48
CA TRP A 38 10.05 -6.35 -7.51
C TRP A 38 10.06 -4.90 -8.00
N ALA A 39 9.25 -4.56 -8.98
CA ALA A 39 9.13 -3.19 -9.49
C ALA A 39 8.62 -2.22 -8.43
N LEU A 40 7.66 -2.64 -7.61
CA LEU A 40 7.03 -1.80 -6.60
C LEU A 40 7.76 -1.86 -5.25
N TYR A 41 8.19 -3.05 -4.80
CA TYR A 41 8.59 -3.31 -3.43
C TYR A 41 10.05 -3.76 -3.25
N HIS A 42 10.90 -3.72 -4.30
CA HIS A 42 12.33 -3.99 -4.10
C HIS A 42 12.88 -3.09 -2.98
N PRO A 43 13.60 -3.61 -1.96
CA PRO A 43 13.91 -2.87 -0.72
C PRO A 43 14.63 -1.53 -0.92
N THR A 44 15.44 -1.41 -1.97
CA THR A 44 16.24 -0.20 -2.25
C THR A 44 15.89 0.46 -3.58
N ALA A 45 15.33 -0.28 -4.53
CA ALA A 45 15.14 0.16 -5.91
C ALA A 45 13.67 0.17 -6.35
N GLY A 46 12.78 -0.46 -5.60
CA GLY A 46 11.34 -0.47 -5.88
C GLY A 46 10.73 0.91 -5.80
N TYR A 47 9.62 1.07 -6.49
CA TYR A 47 8.93 2.37 -6.58
C TYR A 47 8.66 2.99 -5.21
N TYR A 48 8.09 2.23 -4.27
CA TYR A 48 7.78 2.71 -2.92
C TYR A 48 9.01 2.83 -2.00
N ALA A 49 10.08 2.09 -2.25
CA ALA A 49 11.32 2.23 -1.49
C ALA A 49 12.07 3.52 -1.85
N ALA A 50 12.03 3.91 -3.12
CA ALA A 50 12.72 5.08 -3.64
C ALA A 50 11.97 6.39 -3.42
N GLY A 51 10.67 6.32 -3.16
CA GLY A 51 9.84 7.49 -2.86
C GLY A 51 10.26 8.26 -1.61
N GLY A 52 11.03 7.61 -0.71
CA GLY A 52 11.56 8.26 0.51
C GLY A 52 12.61 9.38 0.27
N ALA A 53 13.03 9.59 -0.97
CA ALA A 53 13.94 10.70 -1.31
C ALA A 53 13.21 12.06 -1.45
N GLN A 54 11.89 12.08 -1.56
CA GLN A 54 11.07 13.29 -1.62
C GLN A 54 10.36 13.52 -0.29
N PRO A 55 10.08 14.78 0.12
CA PRO A 55 9.46 15.10 1.41
C PRO A 55 8.12 14.42 1.69
N ASP A 56 7.34 14.15 0.63
CA ASP A 56 6.03 13.49 0.71
C ASP A 56 6.02 12.10 0.04
N GLY A 57 7.21 11.55 -0.30
CA GLY A 57 7.32 10.33 -1.07
C GLY A 57 6.79 10.51 -2.51
N PRO A 58 6.19 9.45 -3.11
CA PRO A 58 5.59 9.55 -4.44
C PRO A 58 4.24 10.29 -4.46
N PHE A 59 3.76 10.76 -3.31
CA PHE A 59 2.44 11.36 -3.13
C PHE A 59 2.50 12.88 -3.04
N GLY A 60 1.40 13.54 -3.44
CA GLY A 60 1.24 14.99 -3.35
C GLY A 60 1.57 15.73 -4.64
N PRO A 61 1.45 17.08 -4.62
CA PRO A 61 1.59 17.91 -5.83
C PRO A 61 2.97 17.86 -6.50
N ALA A 62 4.00 17.46 -5.77
CA ALA A 62 5.36 17.28 -6.28
C ALA A 62 5.71 15.80 -6.56
N GLY A 63 4.79 14.88 -6.27
CA GLY A 63 4.92 13.44 -6.53
C GLY A 63 4.23 13.00 -7.81
N ASP A 64 4.22 11.71 -8.05
CA ASP A 64 3.61 11.11 -9.23
C ASP A 64 2.07 10.99 -9.09
N PHE A 65 1.54 11.02 -7.86
CA PHE A 65 0.12 10.83 -7.57
C PHE A 65 -0.46 11.92 -6.67
N VAL A 66 -1.62 12.41 -7.05
CA VAL A 66 -2.50 13.20 -6.19
C VAL A 66 -3.67 12.31 -5.79
N THR A 67 -3.65 11.82 -4.55
CA THR A 67 -4.71 10.96 -4.00
C THR A 67 -5.84 11.80 -3.39
N ALA A 68 -6.97 11.16 -3.07
CA ALA A 68 -8.10 11.82 -2.40
C ALA A 68 -7.70 12.50 -1.08
N THR A 69 -6.66 11.99 -0.41
CA THR A 69 -6.11 12.60 0.81
C THR A 69 -5.39 13.92 0.54
N GLY A 70 -4.83 14.13 -0.65
CA GLY A 70 -4.20 15.38 -1.08
C GLY A 70 -5.19 16.46 -1.54
N LEU A 71 -6.45 16.11 -1.78
CA LEU A 71 -7.50 17.02 -2.26
C LEU A 71 -8.26 17.73 -1.13
N GLY A 72 -7.91 17.46 0.12
CA GLY A 72 -8.53 18.10 1.28
C GLY A 72 -9.11 17.12 2.31
N PRO A 73 -9.70 17.62 3.41
CA PRO A 73 -10.06 16.80 4.56
C PRO A 73 -11.37 16.00 4.38
N TRP A 74 -11.91 15.91 3.17
CA TRP A 74 -13.21 15.29 2.92
C TRP A 74 -13.22 13.79 3.25
N LEU A 75 -12.19 13.06 2.85
CA LEU A 75 -12.05 11.65 3.16
C LEU A 75 -11.86 11.44 4.66
N ALA A 76 -10.97 12.21 5.28
CA ALA A 76 -10.75 12.16 6.71
C ALA A 76 -12.05 12.45 7.50
N GLY A 77 -12.83 13.43 7.03
CA GLY A 77 -14.15 13.74 7.60
C GLY A 77 -15.15 12.61 7.46
N ALA A 78 -15.16 11.89 6.35
CA ALA A 78 -16.00 10.71 6.15
C ALA A 78 -15.59 9.55 7.08
N VAL A 79 -14.31 9.29 7.18
CA VAL A 79 -13.72 8.27 8.06
C VAL A 79 -14.03 8.59 9.54
N ALA A 80 -13.80 9.83 9.98
CA ALA A 80 -14.07 10.25 11.34
C ALA A 80 -15.57 10.10 11.70
N ARG A 81 -16.47 10.55 10.82
CA ARG A 81 -17.93 10.35 11.03
C ARG A 81 -18.29 8.87 11.12
N ARG A 82 -17.70 8.03 10.27
CA ARG A 82 -17.96 6.58 10.32
C ARG A 82 -17.48 5.98 11.62
N PHE A 83 -16.29 6.34 12.08
CA PHE A 83 -15.76 5.86 13.36
C PHE A 83 -16.64 6.29 14.55
N VAL A 84 -17.05 7.56 14.61
CA VAL A 84 -17.98 8.06 15.65
C VAL A 84 -19.31 7.30 15.64
N SER A 85 -19.84 7.01 14.46
CA SER A 85 -21.06 6.19 14.33
C SER A 85 -20.87 4.77 14.89
N ILE A 86 -19.72 4.15 14.65
CA ILE A 86 -19.38 2.83 15.21
C ILE A 86 -19.24 2.92 16.74
N ALA A 87 -18.55 3.95 17.23
CA ALA A 87 -18.35 4.17 18.65
C ALA A 87 -19.68 4.36 19.41
N GLY A 88 -20.64 5.10 18.82
CA GLY A 88 -21.96 5.29 19.40
C GLY A 88 -22.81 4.01 19.49
N GLN A 89 -22.47 2.98 18.73
CA GLN A 89 -23.15 1.67 18.74
C GLN A 89 -22.39 0.59 19.52
N ALA A 90 -21.14 0.86 19.89
CA ALA A 90 -20.30 -0.10 20.58
C ALA A 90 -20.66 -0.20 22.06
N ARG A 91 -20.61 -1.43 22.60
CA ARG A 91 -20.82 -1.66 24.03
C ARG A 91 -19.71 -1.01 24.89
N ASP A 92 -18.48 -1.00 24.34
CA ASP A 92 -17.32 -0.34 24.94
C ASP A 92 -16.52 0.37 23.84
N PRO A 93 -16.77 1.68 23.65
CA PRO A 93 -16.07 2.48 22.66
C PRO A 93 -14.55 2.61 22.93
N SER A 94 -14.13 2.48 24.20
CA SER A 94 -12.72 2.64 24.58
C SER A 94 -11.78 1.55 24.01
N LEU A 95 -12.34 0.44 23.53
CA LEU A 95 -11.61 -0.68 22.94
C LEU A 95 -11.53 -0.60 21.40
N LEU A 96 -12.15 0.42 20.79
CA LEU A 96 -12.17 0.53 19.33
C LEU A 96 -10.86 1.08 18.80
N LYS A 97 -10.41 0.47 17.70
CA LYS A 97 -9.19 0.84 16.98
C LYS A 97 -9.51 1.26 15.55
N ILE A 98 -8.57 1.97 14.94
CA ILE A 98 -8.52 2.15 13.50
C ILE A 98 -7.26 1.45 13.00
N ARG A 99 -7.38 0.64 11.93
CA ARG A 99 -6.24 0.05 11.24
C ARG A 99 -6.23 0.51 9.80
N GLU A 100 -5.15 1.14 9.37
CA GLU A 100 -4.95 1.65 8.03
C GLU A 100 -3.86 0.85 7.33
N TYR A 101 -4.20 0.29 6.17
CA TYR A 101 -3.24 -0.34 5.27
C TYR A 101 -2.75 0.69 4.27
N GLY A 102 -1.43 0.79 4.09
CA GLY A 102 -0.84 1.70 3.11
C GLY A 102 -1.18 3.17 3.37
N ALA A 103 -0.76 3.71 4.51
CA ALA A 103 -1.09 5.08 4.92
C ALA A 103 -0.43 6.19 4.07
N GLY A 104 0.25 5.83 2.98
CA GLY A 104 0.94 6.78 2.12
C GLY A 104 1.91 7.64 2.91
N ASN A 105 1.80 8.96 2.81
CA ASN A 105 2.62 9.89 3.59
C ASN A 105 2.08 10.16 5.01
N GLY A 106 1.04 9.47 5.47
CA GLY A 106 0.44 9.63 6.79
C GLY A 106 -0.55 10.79 6.94
N ALA A 107 -0.91 11.48 5.85
CA ALA A 107 -1.80 12.63 5.92
C ALA A 107 -3.20 12.26 6.42
N LEU A 108 -3.76 11.15 5.91
CA LEU A 108 -5.10 10.69 6.33
C LEU A 108 -5.14 10.37 7.82
N ALA A 109 -4.15 9.66 8.34
CA ALA A 109 -4.04 9.35 9.77
C ALA A 109 -4.00 10.62 10.64
N ALA A 110 -3.20 11.63 10.22
CA ALA A 110 -3.11 12.90 10.93
C ALA A 110 -4.45 13.63 10.99
N ASP A 111 -5.12 13.74 9.85
CA ASP A 111 -6.39 14.46 9.73
C ASP A 111 -7.51 13.74 10.50
N VAL A 112 -7.61 12.41 10.39
CA VAL A 112 -8.60 11.60 11.11
C VAL A 112 -8.41 11.72 12.60
N LEU A 113 -7.18 11.56 13.12
CA LEU A 113 -6.91 11.71 14.56
C LEU A 113 -7.22 13.12 15.06
N THR A 114 -6.91 14.15 14.30
CA THR A 114 -7.22 15.54 14.65
C THR A 114 -8.74 15.77 14.73
N LEU A 115 -9.49 15.29 13.74
CA LEU A 115 -10.94 15.40 13.71
C LEU A 115 -11.63 14.63 14.85
N LEU A 116 -11.14 13.42 15.14
CA LEU A 116 -11.66 12.61 16.25
C LEU A 116 -11.33 13.20 17.62
N SER A 117 -10.15 13.82 17.76
CA SER A 117 -9.77 14.55 18.97
C SER A 117 -10.73 15.73 19.23
N ALA A 118 -11.02 16.52 18.20
CA ALA A 118 -11.95 17.64 18.31
C ALA A 118 -13.38 17.20 18.71
N GLN A 119 -13.75 15.95 18.43
CA GLN A 119 -15.05 15.37 18.79
C GLN A 119 -15.01 14.57 20.11
N GLY A 120 -13.87 14.52 20.80
CA GLY A 120 -13.72 13.74 22.03
C GLY A 120 -13.87 12.22 21.85
N CYS A 121 -13.67 11.70 20.62
CA CYS A 121 -13.91 10.31 20.24
C CYS A 121 -12.65 9.66 19.63
N LEU A 122 -11.56 9.66 20.40
CA LEU A 122 -10.29 9.07 19.95
C LEU A 122 -10.34 7.53 19.98
N PRO A 123 -9.74 6.83 19.00
CA PRO A 123 -9.57 5.38 19.04
C PRO A 123 -8.61 4.98 20.16
N GLN A 124 -8.69 3.74 20.63
CA GLN A 124 -7.70 3.14 21.54
C GLN A 124 -6.30 3.17 20.92
N ALA A 125 -6.22 2.79 19.65
CA ALA A 125 -5.01 2.84 18.86
C ALA A 125 -5.34 3.14 17.40
N TYR A 126 -4.41 3.80 16.71
CA TYR A 126 -4.37 3.92 15.26
C TYR A 126 -3.18 3.11 14.74
N GLU A 127 -3.49 2.00 14.12
CA GLU A 127 -2.52 0.99 13.67
C GLU A 127 -2.26 1.18 12.18
N ILE A 128 -1.02 1.40 11.79
CA ILE A 128 -0.60 1.53 10.38
C ILE A 128 0.11 0.24 9.98
N VAL A 129 -0.36 -0.39 8.91
CA VAL A 129 0.29 -1.54 8.28
C VAL A 129 1.01 -1.06 7.05
N GLU A 130 2.35 -1.04 7.11
CA GLU A 130 3.21 -0.50 6.07
C GLU A 130 4.43 -1.41 5.86
N PRO A 131 4.53 -2.11 4.72
CA PRO A 131 5.66 -3.01 4.45
C PRO A 131 6.96 -2.27 4.07
N SER A 132 6.88 -1.01 3.59
CA SER A 132 8.04 -0.24 3.17
C SER A 132 8.69 0.47 4.37
N PRO A 133 9.97 0.16 4.72
CA PRO A 133 10.69 0.89 5.77
C PRO A 133 10.84 2.39 5.47
N ALA A 134 10.99 2.77 4.20
CA ALA A 134 11.12 4.15 3.77
C ALA A 134 9.81 4.91 4.00
N MET A 135 8.66 4.33 3.62
CA MET A 135 7.35 4.91 3.88
C MET A 135 7.05 4.99 5.38
N CYS A 136 7.40 3.94 6.13
CA CYS A 136 7.30 3.94 7.59
C CYS A 136 8.07 5.11 8.23
N ALA A 137 9.29 5.38 7.76
CA ALA A 137 10.10 6.50 8.25
C ALA A 137 9.45 7.86 7.93
N LEU A 138 8.94 8.03 6.71
CA LEU A 138 8.22 9.21 6.27
C LEU A 138 6.97 9.47 7.13
N GLN A 139 6.15 8.45 7.34
CA GLN A 139 4.96 8.51 8.17
C GLN A 139 5.30 8.91 9.61
N LYS A 140 6.31 8.27 10.21
CA LYS A 140 6.78 8.59 11.55
C LYS A 140 7.27 10.02 11.68
N ALA A 141 8.02 10.52 10.71
CA ALA A 141 8.50 11.90 10.69
C ALA A 141 7.33 12.90 10.66
N ARG A 142 6.32 12.66 9.82
CA ARG A 142 5.13 13.51 9.75
C ARG A 142 4.28 13.44 11.03
N LEU A 143 3.95 12.23 11.44
CA LEU A 143 3.01 11.99 12.55
C LEU A 143 3.59 12.30 13.92
N SER A 144 4.92 12.39 14.07
CA SER A 144 5.57 12.90 15.27
C SER A 144 5.31 14.39 15.53
N GLN A 145 4.81 15.13 14.54
CA GLN A 145 4.42 16.54 14.71
C GLN A 145 3.05 16.71 15.38
N LEU A 146 2.28 15.64 15.53
CA LEU A 146 0.99 15.68 16.21
C LEU A 146 1.18 15.91 17.72
N PRO A 147 0.17 16.53 18.39
CA PRO A 147 0.17 16.57 19.86
C PRO A 147 0.32 15.18 20.48
N ALA A 148 1.06 15.09 21.60
CA ALA A 148 1.37 13.82 22.26
C ALA A 148 0.15 12.89 22.47
N PRO A 149 -1.04 13.37 22.89
CA PRO A 149 -2.20 12.48 23.05
C PRO A 149 -2.67 11.78 21.78
N LEU A 150 -2.32 12.31 20.58
CA LEU A 150 -2.61 11.72 19.28
C LEU A 150 -1.46 10.83 18.82
N ALA A 151 -0.23 11.31 18.96
CA ALA A 151 0.97 10.58 18.58
C ALA A 151 1.13 9.27 19.38
N ASP A 152 0.80 9.27 20.66
CA ASP A 152 0.87 8.11 21.56
C ASP A 152 -0.09 6.97 21.16
N ARG A 153 -1.05 7.23 20.29
CA ARG A 153 -2.00 6.21 19.80
C ARG A 153 -1.53 5.51 18.55
N LEU A 154 -0.45 5.98 17.94
CA LEU A 154 0.07 5.43 16.69
C LEU A 154 0.96 4.21 16.94
N SER A 155 0.75 3.19 16.12
CA SER A 155 1.61 2.02 16.07
C SER A 155 1.80 1.56 14.61
N TRP A 156 2.95 0.91 14.33
CA TRP A 156 3.31 0.45 12.98
C TRP A 156 3.59 -1.03 12.98
N TYR A 157 3.10 -1.70 11.96
CA TYR A 157 3.32 -3.11 11.70
C TYR A 157 3.92 -3.28 10.29
N GLY A 158 4.99 -4.05 10.20
CA GLY A 158 5.65 -4.40 8.94
C GLY A 158 5.04 -5.64 8.30
N GLY A 159 4.09 -5.49 7.40
CA GLY A 159 3.46 -6.63 6.71
C GLY A 159 2.51 -7.44 7.60
N ALA A 160 2.48 -8.77 7.42
CA ALA A 160 1.55 -9.68 8.09
C ALA A 160 1.67 -9.76 9.63
N GLN A 161 2.70 -9.15 10.21
CA GLN A 161 2.85 -9.08 11.66
C GLN A 161 1.77 -8.17 12.25
N GLY A 162 0.86 -8.75 13.01
CA GLY A 162 -0.26 -8.04 13.64
C GLY A 162 -1.63 -8.36 13.05
N GLU A 163 -1.69 -9.10 11.92
CA GLU A 163 -2.96 -9.54 11.33
C GLU A 163 -3.72 -10.53 12.23
N ASP A 164 -2.99 -11.32 13.02
CA ASP A 164 -3.57 -12.32 13.93
C ASP A 164 -4.20 -11.70 15.20
N THR A 165 -4.06 -10.39 15.42
CA THR A 165 -4.64 -9.76 16.60
C THR A 165 -6.11 -9.41 16.32
N PRO A 166 -7.08 -9.96 17.08
CA PRO A 166 -8.47 -9.60 16.93
C PRO A 166 -8.65 -8.09 17.03
N MET A 167 -9.24 -7.49 16.01
CA MET A 167 -9.45 -6.05 15.93
C MET A 167 -10.94 -5.73 16.02
N ARG A 168 -11.28 -4.75 16.87
CA ARG A 168 -12.60 -4.12 16.90
C ARG A 168 -12.46 -2.69 16.43
N GLY A 169 -13.27 -2.27 15.47
CA GLY A 169 -13.26 -0.88 15.00
C GLY A 169 -13.34 -0.75 13.49
N LEU A 170 -12.50 0.07 12.91
CA LEU A 170 -12.53 0.44 11.50
C LEU A 170 -11.24 0.01 10.80
N ILE A 171 -11.37 -0.69 9.69
CA ILE A 171 -10.26 -1.00 8.78
C ILE A 171 -10.36 -0.06 7.58
N LEU A 172 -9.23 0.55 7.23
CA LEU A 172 -9.07 1.44 6.09
C LEU A 172 -8.07 0.83 5.11
N ALA A 173 -8.38 0.90 3.82
CA ALA A 173 -7.49 0.55 2.72
C ALA A 173 -7.85 1.47 1.53
N ASN A 174 -7.26 2.67 1.51
CA ASN A 174 -7.51 3.65 0.45
C ASN A 174 -6.43 3.53 -0.61
N GLU A 175 -6.81 3.21 -1.86
CA GLU A 175 -5.88 3.03 -2.98
C GLU A 175 -4.73 2.08 -2.64
N VAL A 176 -5.05 0.90 -2.12
CA VAL A 176 -4.07 -0.12 -1.69
C VAL A 176 -4.12 -1.35 -2.60
N ALA A 177 -5.32 -1.76 -3.01
CA ALA A 177 -5.49 -2.99 -3.78
C ALA A 177 -4.88 -2.90 -5.19
N ASP A 178 -4.82 -1.72 -5.77
CA ASP A 178 -4.20 -1.42 -7.07
C ASP A 178 -2.65 -1.53 -7.04
N ALA A 179 -2.07 -1.48 -5.85
CA ALA A 179 -0.63 -1.71 -5.64
C ALA A 179 -0.29 -3.17 -5.30
N PHE A 180 -1.26 -4.06 -5.19
CA PHE A 180 -0.98 -5.47 -4.93
C PHE A 180 -0.45 -6.17 -6.18
N PRO A 181 0.61 -6.99 -6.05
CA PRO A 181 1.04 -7.88 -7.11
C PRO A 181 -0.11 -8.79 -7.54
N VAL A 182 -0.45 -8.77 -8.83
CA VAL A 182 -1.59 -9.50 -9.38
C VAL A 182 -1.15 -10.51 -10.42
N LYS A 183 -1.81 -11.67 -10.45
CA LYS A 183 -1.72 -12.60 -11.56
C LYS A 183 -2.68 -12.16 -12.67
N VAL A 184 -2.16 -12.15 -13.89
CA VAL A 184 -2.96 -11.87 -15.08
C VAL A 184 -3.09 -13.18 -15.85
N PHE A 185 -4.30 -13.60 -16.10
CA PHE A 185 -4.58 -14.81 -16.85
C PHE A 185 -5.72 -14.60 -17.85
N GLY A 186 -5.72 -15.43 -18.86
CA GLY A 186 -6.78 -15.48 -19.84
C GLY A 186 -7.18 -16.91 -20.14
N TRP A 187 -8.22 -17.07 -20.90
CA TRP A 187 -8.66 -18.37 -21.40
C TRP A 187 -9.16 -18.21 -22.83
N GLU A 188 -8.93 -19.23 -23.64
CA GLU A 188 -9.59 -19.36 -24.93
C GLU A 188 -10.85 -20.18 -24.77
N SER A 189 -11.96 -19.67 -25.30
CA SER A 189 -13.19 -20.45 -25.38
C SER A 189 -12.98 -21.59 -26.37
N ALA A 190 -13.15 -22.82 -25.94
CA ALA A 190 -13.20 -23.93 -26.87
C ALA A 190 -14.28 -23.63 -27.93
N ASP A 191 -13.91 -23.64 -29.22
CA ASP A 191 -14.87 -23.58 -30.29
C ASP A 191 -15.88 -24.74 -30.08
N SER A 192 -17.15 -24.46 -30.28
CA SER A 192 -18.29 -25.35 -29.94
C SER A 192 -18.29 -26.72 -30.61
N THR A 193 -17.24 -27.07 -31.32
CA THR A 193 -17.06 -28.34 -32.06
C THR A 193 -16.00 -29.27 -31.48
N ASP A 194 -15.17 -28.80 -30.53
CA ASP A 194 -14.16 -29.63 -29.90
C ASP A 194 -14.38 -29.69 -28.39
N SER A 195 -14.48 -30.90 -27.81
CA SER A 195 -14.79 -31.15 -26.40
C SER A 195 -13.60 -31.01 -25.47
N THR A 196 -12.59 -30.22 -25.85
CA THR A 196 -11.44 -29.89 -25.01
C THR A 196 -11.79 -28.82 -23.98
N ALA A 197 -11.33 -28.99 -22.73
CA ALA A 197 -11.49 -27.98 -21.70
C ALA A 197 -10.82 -26.68 -22.16
N PRO A 198 -11.37 -25.51 -21.78
CA PRO A 198 -10.74 -24.23 -22.13
C PRO A 198 -9.29 -24.20 -21.66
N GLU A 199 -8.38 -23.81 -22.53
CA GLU A 199 -6.98 -23.62 -22.18
C GLU A 199 -6.84 -22.33 -21.37
N VAL A 200 -6.28 -22.43 -20.16
CA VAL A 200 -6.01 -21.28 -19.29
C VAL A 200 -4.52 -20.97 -19.35
N TRP A 201 -4.19 -19.73 -19.62
CA TRP A 201 -2.81 -19.26 -19.67
C TRP A 201 -2.59 -18.09 -18.70
N GLU A 202 -1.39 -17.98 -18.17
CA GLU A 202 -0.95 -16.90 -17.28
C GLU A 202 0.03 -15.98 -18.03
N TRP A 203 -0.14 -14.69 -17.85
CA TRP A 203 0.78 -13.67 -18.38
C TRP A 203 2.03 -13.55 -17.51
N GLY A 204 3.16 -13.41 -18.16
CA GLY A 204 4.46 -13.17 -17.55
C GLY A 204 5.39 -12.43 -18.51
N LEU A 205 6.63 -12.32 -18.09
CA LEU A 205 7.73 -11.72 -18.86
C LEU A 205 8.79 -12.75 -19.12
N GLU A 206 9.42 -12.66 -20.27
CA GLU A 206 10.72 -13.28 -20.53
C GLU A 206 11.83 -12.33 -20.09
N VAL A 207 12.72 -12.78 -19.19
CA VAL A 207 13.70 -11.94 -18.49
C VAL A 207 15.13 -12.28 -18.95
#